data_73c779d2c9f243ae78d70c9abfe094b8
#
_entry.id   73c779d2c9f243ae78d70c9abfe094b8
#
_cell.length_a   1.000
_cell.length_b   1.000
_cell.length_c   1.000
_cell.angle_alpha   90.00
_cell.angle_beta   90.00
_cell.angle_gamma   90.00
#
_symmetry.space_group_name_H-M   'P 1'
#
loop_
_entity.id
_entity.type
_entity.pdbx_description
1 polymer ?
#
loop_
_entity_poly.entity_id
_entity_poly.type
_entity_poly.pdbx_seq_one_letter_code
_entity_poly.pdbx_strand_id
1 'polypeptide(L)'
;MRIQRRNFISLLGSAAAWPLVARGQQPVTPLVGLLSVGSFGANTSSTAGFRQGLSEAGFDEGHTVAIEYRWGEGRFDRLPAFAVDLVNRRAAVIFANGPPAVRAAMAATTTIPIVFTMGEDPVKEGVVASFNRLGGNVTGFTTFTNQLFPKRLGLLADAAPTALLGLLINRKNPNSYPDAEDAQLAAKALGRQLEVLTATTETSRRCLLPSVNGTSVHSALESMGSSASDATCSLR
;
A
#
# COMPACT_ATOMS: atom_id res chain seq x y z
N MET A 1 67.30 7.64 -38.89
CA MET A 1 66.67 8.14 -37.64
C MET A 1 66.79 7.05 -36.60
N ARG A 2 67.75 7.18 -35.65
CA ARG A 2 68.02 6.16 -34.63
C ARG A 2 67.20 6.50 -33.39
N ILE A 3 66.16 5.75 -33.10
CA ILE A 3 65.38 5.84 -31.87
C ILE A 3 66.24 5.28 -30.74
N GLN A 4 66.63 6.14 -29.79
CA GLN A 4 67.44 5.76 -28.64
C GLN A 4 66.60 4.89 -27.69
N ARG A 5 67.10 3.72 -27.30
CA ARG A 5 66.47 2.72 -26.40
C ARG A 5 66.05 3.30 -25.05
N ARG A 6 66.63 4.42 -24.62
CA ARG A 6 66.30 5.06 -23.33
C ARG A 6 64.92 5.74 -23.32
N ASN A 7 64.38 6.16 -24.48
CA ASN A 7 63.05 6.82 -24.57
C ASN A 7 61.91 5.81 -24.68
N PHE A 8 62.22 4.54 -24.95
CA PHE A 8 61.17 3.49 -25.01
C PHE A 8 60.81 2.95 -23.62
N ILE A 9 61.73 3.00 -22.65
CA ILE A 9 61.52 2.55 -21.28
C ILE A 9 60.69 3.54 -20.46
N SER A 10 60.78 4.86 -20.74
CA SER A 10 59.98 5.89 -20.05
C SER A 10 58.52 5.92 -20.49
N LEU A 11 58.18 5.40 -21.68
CA LEU A 11 56.79 5.34 -22.18
C LEU A 11 56.06 4.09 -21.66
N LEU A 12 56.74 3.03 -21.23
CA LEU A 12 56.14 1.83 -20.63
C LEU A 12 55.80 1.97 -19.15
N GLY A 13 56.40 2.92 -18.44
CA GLY A 13 56.16 3.18 -17.02
C GLY A 13 54.86 3.94 -16.73
N SER A 14 54.33 4.66 -17.68
CA SER A 14 53.11 5.46 -17.50
C SER A 14 51.80 4.72 -17.77
N ALA A 15 51.87 3.53 -18.38
CA ALA A 15 50.71 2.70 -18.67
C ALA A 15 50.32 1.77 -17.51
N ALA A 16 51.19 1.59 -16.51
CA ALA A 16 50.93 0.70 -15.38
C ALA A 16 50.15 1.33 -14.20
N ALA A 17 49.89 2.64 -14.24
CA ALA A 17 49.21 3.34 -13.15
C ALA A 17 47.69 3.52 -13.35
N TRP A 18 47.12 3.04 -14.47
CA TRP A 18 45.71 3.29 -14.80
C TRP A 18 44.67 2.31 -14.21
N PRO A 19 44.99 1.12 -13.72
CA PRO A 19 43.92 0.24 -13.20
C PRO A 19 43.58 0.43 -11.72
N LEU A 20 44.21 1.38 -10.99
CA LEU A 20 43.97 1.50 -9.53
C LEU A 20 42.82 2.46 -9.14
N VAL A 21 42.29 3.25 -10.06
CA VAL A 21 41.21 4.20 -9.75
C VAL A 21 39.80 3.58 -9.93
N ALA A 22 39.70 2.41 -10.57
CA ALA A 22 38.40 1.79 -10.87
C ALA A 22 37.85 0.90 -9.72
N ARG A 23 38.49 0.80 -8.57
CA ARG A 23 38.07 -0.05 -7.45
C ARG A 23 37.37 0.65 -6.31
N GLY A 24 36.97 1.91 -6.46
CA GLY A 24 36.40 2.73 -5.38
C GLY A 24 34.87 2.83 -5.33
N GLN A 25 34.14 2.34 -6.30
CA GLN A 25 32.69 2.29 -6.19
C GLN A 25 32.29 0.94 -5.54
N GLN A 26 32.22 0.94 -4.21
CA GLN A 26 31.42 -0.08 -3.54
C GLN A 26 30.03 -0.06 -4.20
N PRO A 27 29.50 -1.20 -4.66
CA PRO A 27 28.16 -1.26 -5.20
C PRO A 27 27.21 -0.71 -4.12
N VAL A 28 26.65 0.47 -4.38
CA VAL A 28 25.64 1.04 -3.48
C VAL A 28 24.48 0.07 -3.51
N THR A 29 24.24 -0.60 -2.39
CA THR A 29 23.10 -1.51 -2.23
C THR A 29 21.82 -0.74 -2.57
N PRO A 30 21.06 -1.14 -3.60
CA PRO A 30 19.86 -0.43 -3.99
C PRO A 30 18.84 -0.43 -2.85
N LEU A 31 18.16 0.69 -2.67
CA LEU A 31 17.14 0.86 -1.65
C LEU A 31 15.76 0.64 -2.25
N VAL A 32 14.99 -0.29 -1.69
CA VAL A 32 13.57 -0.47 -1.99
C VAL A 32 12.75 0.17 -0.89
N GLY A 33 11.88 1.12 -1.23
CA GLY A 33 10.91 1.70 -0.30
C GLY A 33 9.61 0.91 -0.31
N LEU A 34 9.16 0.40 0.85
CA LEU A 34 7.82 -0.17 1.01
C LEU A 34 6.93 0.84 1.73
N LEU A 35 5.90 1.32 1.04
CA LEU A 35 4.91 2.26 1.56
C LEU A 35 3.54 1.57 1.64
N SER A 36 2.98 1.45 2.84
CA SER A 36 1.71 0.75 3.06
C SER A 36 0.80 1.50 4.01
N VAL A 37 -0.51 1.45 3.75
CA VAL A 37 -1.55 1.96 4.64
C VAL A 37 -1.72 1.12 5.92
N GLY A 38 -1.30 -0.13 5.87
CA GLY A 38 -1.43 -1.10 6.96
C GLY A 38 -0.43 -0.90 8.09
N SER A 39 -0.41 -1.86 9.02
CA SER A 39 0.55 -1.94 10.09
C SER A 39 1.45 -3.18 9.93
N PHE A 40 2.63 -3.13 10.54
CA PHE A 40 3.61 -4.21 10.47
C PHE A 40 3.02 -5.59 10.83
N GLY A 41 2.25 -5.67 11.93
CA GLY A 41 1.65 -6.93 12.38
C GLY A 41 0.47 -7.43 11.54
N ALA A 42 -0.24 -6.55 10.83
CA ALA A 42 -1.43 -6.91 10.04
C ALA A 42 -1.09 -7.42 8.64
N ASN A 43 0.11 -7.15 8.12
CA ASN A 43 0.52 -7.46 6.75
C ASN A 43 1.66 -8.49 6.68
N THR A 44 1.77 -9.37 7.67
CA THR A 44 2.86 -10.36 7.72
C THR A 44 2.91 -11.26 6.50
N SER A 45 1.77 -11.77 6.00
CA SER A 45 1.72 -12.63 4.82
C SER A 45 2.08 -11.88 3.52
N SER A 46 1.54 -10.66 3.31
CA SER A 46 1.87 -9.84 2.14
C SER A 46 3.33 -9.41 2.13
N THR A 47 3.86 -9.02 3.30
CA THR A 47 5.26 -8.63 3.44
C THR A 47 6.20 -9.83 3.27
N ALA A 48 5.81 -11.00 3.80
CA ALA A 48 6.56 -12.23 3.60
C ALA A 48 6.61 -12.62 2.11
N GLY A 49 5.46 -12.58 1.42
CA GLY A 49 5.40 -12.83 -0.03
C GLY A 49 6.22 -11.84 -0.85
N PHE A 50 6.21 -10.56 -0.48
CA PHE A 50 7.05 -9.55 -1.12
C PHE A 50 8.55 -9.85 -0.94
N ARG A 51 8.99 -10.17 0.28
CA ARG A 51 10.39 -10.53 0.57
C ARG A 51 10.81 -11.82 -0.13
N GLN A 52 9.91 -12.82 -0.15
CA GLN A 52 10.15 -14.06 -0.86
C GLN A 52 10.32 -13.82 -2.36
N GLY A 53 9.43 -13.03 -3.00
CA GLY A 53 9.53 -12.71 -4.41
C GLY A 53 10.82 -11.94 -4.77
N LEU A 54 11.28 -11.04 -3.89
CA LEU A 54 12.56 -10.37 -4.07
C LEU A 54 13.73 -11.38 -4.00
N SER A 55 13.73 -12.26 -2.99
CA SER A 55 14.78 -13.28 -2.83
C SER A 55 14.81 -14.26 -4.01
N GLU A 56 13.66 -14.72 -4.50
CA GLU A 56 13.55 -15.57 -5.70
C GLU A 56 14.09 -14.88 -6.96
N ALA A 57 14.03 -13.54 -7.01
CA ALA A 57 14.62 -12.72 -8.06
C ALA A 57 16.10 -12.37 -7.83
N GLY A 58 16.73 -12.90 -6.76
CA GLY A 58 18.14 -12.66 -6.42
C GLY A 58 18.39 -11.38 -5.60
N PHE A 59 17.33 -10.77 -5.05
CA PHE A 59 17.42 -9.58 -4.20
C PHE A 59 17.20 -9.95 -2.73
N ASP A 60 18.27 -10.28 -2.02
CA ASP A 60 18.21 -10.64 -0.61
C ASP A 60 18.37 -9.40 0.28
N GLU A 61 17.39 -9.20 1.18
CA GLU A 61 17.37 -8.09 2.12
C GLU A 61 18.60 -8.12 3.04
N GLY A 62 19.28 -6.98 3.12
CA GLY A 62 20.50 -6.83 3.92
C GLY A 62 21.77 -7.29 3.22
N HIS A 63 21.69 -7.94 2.04
CA HIS A 63 22.86 -8.38 1.26
C HIS A 63 22.93 -7.67 -0.10
N THR A 64 21.96 -7.91 -0.97
CA THR A 64 21.93 -7.34 -2.32
C THR A 64 20.95 -6.16 -2.45
N VAL A 65 20.02 -6.02 -1.50
CA VAL A 65 19.04 -4.94 -1.44
C VAL A 65 18.82 -4.48 -0.01
N ALA A 66 18.60 -3.18 0.21
CA ALA A 66 18.09 -2.65 1.46
C ALA A 66 16.59 -2.38 1.32
N ILE A 67 15.79 -2.64 2.34
CA ILE A 67 14.35 -2.36 2.34
C ILE A 67 14.03 -1.38 3.47
N GLU A 68 13.39 -0.25 3.11
CA GLU A 68 12.89 0.73 4.05
C GLU A 68 11.37 0.63 4.13
N TYR A 69 10.88 0.25 5.30
CA TYR A 69 9.45 0.07 5.54
C TYR A 69 8.83 1.35 6.09
N ARG A 70 7.71 1.79 5.50
CA ARG A 70 6.89 2.91 5.95
C ARG A 70 5.44 2.47 6.11
N TRP A 71 5.05 2.23 7.35
CA TRP A 71 3.72 1.77 7.72
C TRP A 71 2.86 2.94 8.16
N GLY A 72 1.74 3.16 7.47
CA GLY A 72 0.77 4.21 7.82
C GLY A 72 0.01 3.93 9.10
N GLU A 73 -0.12 2.66 9.51
CA GLU A 73 -0.84 2.24 10.72
C GLU A 73 -2.28 2.77 10.78
N GLY A 74 -2.94 2.83 9.62
CA GLY A 74 -4.27 3.44 9.46
C GLY A 74 -4.28 4.97 9.51
N ARG A 75 -3.13 5.60 9.59
CA ARG A 75 -2.97 7.06 9.54
C ARG A 75 -2.60 7.50 8.13
N PHE A 76 -3.60 7.76 7.34
CA PHE A 76 -3.46 8.16 5.92
C PHE A 76 -2.74 9.50 5.75
N ASP A 77 -2.84 10.37 6.74
CA ASP A 77 -2.18 11.67 6.83
C ASP A 77 -0.65 11.59 6.82
N ARG A 78 -0.06 10.45 7.21
CA ARG A 78 1.39 10.24 7.24
C ARG A 78 1.98 9.84 5.89
N LEU A 79 1.18 9.27 5.00
CA LEU A 79 1.67 8.68 3.76
C LEU A 79 2.41 9.66 2.86
N PRO A 80 1.97 10.92 2.68
CA PRO A 80 2.72 11.91 1.89
C PRO A 80 4.13 12.17 2.42
N ALA A 81 4.27 12.33 3.74
CA ALA A 81 5.58 12.57 4.36
C ALA A 81 6.50 11.35 4.22
N PHE A 82 5.96 10.13 4.35
CA PHE A 82 6.70 8.90 4.16
C PHE A 82 7.13 8.70 2.70
N ALA A 83 6.29 9.05 1.73
CA ALA A 83 6.65 9.00 0.32
C ALA A 83 7.81 9.96 0.00
N VAL A 84 7.74 11.19 0.50
CA VAL A 84 8.82 12.20 0.36
C VAL A 84 10.12 11.72 1.03
N ASP A 85 10.04 11.09 2.21
CA ASP A 85 11.23 10.53 2.87
C ASP A 85 11.90 9.45 2.03
N LEU A 86 11.13 8.53 1.42
CA LEU A 86 11.68 7.51 0.52
C LEU A 86 12.35 8.13 -0.73
N VAL A 87 11.77 9.20 -1.29
CA VAL A 87 12.37 9.95 -2.40
C VAL A 87 13.69 10.61 -1.98
N ASN A 88 13.72 11.26 -0.82
CA ASN A 88 14.92 11.91 -0.29
C ASN A 88 16.05 10.90 0.00
N ARG A 89 15.71 9.69 0.39
CA ARG A 89 16.64 8.57 0.58
C ARG A 89 17.08 7.93 -0.72
N ARG A 90 16.62 8.43 -1.88
CA ARG A 90 16.95 7.95 -3.21
C ARG A 90 16.59 6.47 -3.39
N ALA A 91 15.38 6.09 -2.97
CA ALA A 91 14.87 4.75 -3.26
C ALA A 91 14.97 4.45 -4.75
N ALA A 92 15.49 3.29 -5.09
CA ALA A 92 15.61 2.82 -6.48
C ALA A 92 14.23 2.44 -7.04
N VAL A 93 13.31 2.00 -6.17
CA VAL A 93 11.91 1.68 -6.47
C VAL A 93 11.07 1.84 -5.22
N ILE A 94 9.80 2.24 -5.38
CA ILE A 94 8.81 2.32 -4.30
C ILE A 94 7.74 1.27 -4.55
N PHE A 95 7.59 0.31 -3.63
CA PHE A 95 6.45 -0.59 -3.60
C PHE A 95 5.34 0.05 -2.75
N ALA A 96 4.20 0.36 -3.38
CA ALA A 96 3.08 1.06 -2.76
C ALA A 96 1.86 0.13 -2.62
N ASN A 97 1.40 -0.11 -1.38
CA ASN A 97 0.29 -1.01 -1.09
C ASN A 97 -0.95 -0.22 -0.65
N GLY A 98 -2.00 -0.31 -1.47
CA GLY A 98 -3.29 0.36 -1.31
C GLY A 98 -3.35 1.74 -1.96
N PRO A 99 -4.54 2.19 -2.46
CA PRO A 99 -4.69 3.41 -3.25
C PRO A 99 -4.15 4.67 -2.59
N PRO A 100 -4.34 4.92 -1.28
CA PRO A 100 -3.76 6.11 -0.63
C PRO A 100 -2.23 6.12 -0.65
N ALA A 101 -1.57 4.96 -0.51
CA ALA A 101 -0.12 4.87 -0.59
C ALA A 101 0.39 5.10 -2.02
N VAL A 102 -0.33 4.55 -3.00
CA VAL A 102 -0.02 4.75 -4.43
C VAL A 102 -0.12 6.23 -4.80
N ARG A 103 -1.22 6.90 -4.43
CA ARG A 103 -1.40 8.34 -4.67
C ARG A 103 -0.32 9.18 -3.99
N ALA A 104 0.06 8.84 -2.77
CA ALA A 104 1.14 9.53 -2.06
C ALA A 104 2.50 9.35 -2.76
N ALA A 105 2.82 8.16 -3.23
CA ALA A 105 4.04 7.90 -3.99
C ALA A 105 4.05 8.64 -5.34
N MET A 106 2.94 8.61 -6.10
CA MET A 106 2.80 9.33 -7.37
C MET A 106 2.94 10.84 -7.20
N ALA A 107 2.42 11.40 -6.12
CA ALA A 107 2.56 12.83 -5.81
C ALA A 107 3.99 13.21 -5.42
N ALA A 108 4.77 12.28 -4.85
CA ALA A 108 6.12 12.54 -4.38
C ALA A 108 7.18 12.42 -5.50
N THR A 109 6.94 11.62 -6.54
CA THR A 109 7.92 11.39 -7.61
C THR A 109 7.28 11.01 -8.94
N THR A 110 7.87 11.52 -10.03
CA THR A 110 7.55 11.14 -11.41
C THR A 110 8.67 10.35 -12.08
N THR A 111 9.78 10.10 -11.37
CA THR A 111 10.99 9.47 -11.92
C THR A 111 11.34 8.14 -11.27
N ILE A 112 11.15 8.03 -9.95
CA ILE A 112 11.39 6.75 -9.25
C ILE A 112 10.28 5.78 -9.65
N PRO A 113 10.60 4.55 -10.12
CA PRO A 113 9.60 3.54 -10.43
C PRO A 113 8.71 3.23 -9.21
N ILE A 114 7.41 3.16 -9.44
CA ILE A 114 6.42 2.80 -8.43
C ILE A 114 5.78 1.49 -8.86
N VAL A 115 5.87 0.48 -8.01
CA VAL A 115 5.17 -0.80 -8.18
C VAL A 115 4.02 -0.82 -7.18
N PHE A 116 2.78 -0.90 -7.67
CA PHE A 116 1.62 -0.89 -6.79
C PHE A 116 0.95 -2.25 -6.65
N THR A 117 0.25 -2.42 -5.53
CA THR A 117 -0.79 -3.45 -5.37
C THR A 117 -2.02 -2.81 -4.72
N MET A 118 -3.20 -3.14 -5.23
CA MET A 118 -4.47 -2.65 -4.72
C MET A 118 -5.62 -3.63 -4.98
N GLY A 119 -6.76 -3.41 -4.34
CA GLY A 119 -7.98 -4.18 -4.56
C GLY A 119 -8.95 -3.51 -5.53
N GLU A 120 -8.74 -2.24 -5.81
CA GLU A 120 -9.55 -1.37 -6.64
C GLU A 120 -9.14 -1.43 -8.12
N ASP A 121 -9.95 -0.84 -8.99
CA ASP A 121 -9.63 -0.67 -10.40
C ASP A 121 -8.64 0.51 -10.58
N PRO A 122 -7.40 0.27 -11.00
CA PRO A 122 -6.39 1.32 -11.10
C PRO A 122 -6.69 2.37 -12.17
N VAL A 123 -7.56 2.06 -13.15
CA VAL A 123 -8.02 3.03 -14.16
C VAL A 123 -9.06 3.96 -13.54
N LYS A 124 -10.03 3.44 -12.80
CA LYS A 124 -11.01 4.25 -12.06
C LYS A 124 -10.33 5.15 -11.01
N GLU A 125 -9.30 4.62 -10.35
CA GLU A 125 -8.51 5.38 -9.36
C GLU A 125 -7.55 6.40 -9.98
N GLY A 126 -7.45 6.44 -11.32
CA GLY A 126 -6.55 7.37 -12.03
C GLY A 126 -5.06 7.05 -11.85
N VAL A 127 -4.73 5.84 -11.41
CA VAL A 127 -3.34 5.38 -11.21
C VAL A 127 -2.69 5.07 -12.56
N VAL A 128 -3.42 4.48 -13.49
CA VAL A 128 -2.98 4.20 -14.85
C VAL A 128 -4.03 4.65 -15.86
N ALA A 129 -3.59 5.03 -17.06
CA ALA A 129 -4.51 5.48 -18.11
C ALA A 129 -5.35 4.32 -18.69
N SER A 130 -4.76 3.13 -18.77
CA SER A 130 -5.42 1.88 -19.19
C SER A 130 -4.56 0.68 -18.79
N PHE A 131 -5.14 -0.53 -18.82
CA PHE A 131 -4.39 -1.76 -18.53
C PHE A 131 -3.29 -2.06 -19.56
N ASN A 132 -3.44 -1.57 -20.78
CA ASN A 132 -2.48 -1.80 -21.88
C ASN A 132 -1.45 -0.66 -22.01
N ARG A 133 -1.64 0.45 -21.32
CA ARG A 133 -0.74 1.60 -21.30
C ARG A 133 -0.54 2.04 -19.87
N LEU A 134 0.48 1.47 -19.26
CA LEU A 134 0.98 1.92 -17.98
C LEU A 134 1.61 3.30 -18.22
N GLY A 135 1.04 4.36 -17.66
CA GLY A 135 1.52 5.73 -17.87
C GLY A 135 2.66 6.08 -16.93
N GLY A 136 3.73 6.67 -17.46
CA GLY A 136 4.81 7.23 -16.64
C GLY A 136 5.66 6.18 -15.91
N ASN A 137 5.93 6.43 -14.63
CA ASN A 137 6.80 5.61 -13.78
C ASN A 137 6.04 4.61 -12.89
N VAL A 138 4.75 4.31 -13.20
CA VAL A 138 3.87 3.50 -12.34
C VAL A 138 3.52 2.19 -13.03
N THR A 139 3.70 1.07 -12.34
CA THR A 139 3.29 -0.28 -12.76
C THR A 139 2.78 -1.06 -11.55
N GLY A 140 2.09 -2.16 -11.76
CA GLY A 140 1.64 -3.00 -10.64
C GLY A 140 0.54 -3.95 -11.02
N PHE A 141 -0.16 -4.46 -10.00
CA PHE A 141 -1.29 -5.36 -10.20
C PHE A 141 -2.45 -5.03 -9.27
N THR A 142 -3.64 -5.45 -9.69
CA THR A 142 -4.85 -5.37 -8.88
C THR A 142 -5.47 -6.74 -8.69
N THR A 143 -6.06 -6.96 -7.53
CA THR A 143 -6.81 -8.18 -7.21
C THR A 143 -8.31 -8.04 -7.49
N PHE A 144 -8.80 -6.84 -7.85
CA PHE A 144 -10.21 -6.52 -8.12
C PHE A 144 -11.16 -6.95 -6.97
N THR A 145 -10.66 -6.98 -5.75
CA THR A 145 -11.46 -7.44 -4.60
C THR A 145 -12.69 -6.59 -4.32
N ASN A 146 -12.65 -5.30 -4.67
CA ASN A 146 -13.80 -4.40 -4.52
C ASN A 146 -14.92 -4.71 -5.52
N GLN A 147 -14.61 -5.23 -6.71
CA GLN A 147 -15.61 -5.67 -7.68
C GLN A 147 -16.38 -6.93 -7.22
N LEU A 148 -15.83 -7.66 -6.25
CA LEU A 148 -16.51 -8.83 -5.65
C LEU A 148 -17.54 -8.43 -4.59
N PHE A 149 -17.62 -7.14 -4.21
CA PHE A 149 -18.50 -6.68 -3.14
C PHE A 149 -19.99 -7.02 -3.39
N PRO A 150 -20.58 -6.75 -4.57
CA PRO A 150 -21.96 -7.12 -4.84
C PRO A 150 -22.24 -8.61 -4.68
N LYS A 151 -21.31 -9.47 -5.12
CA LYS A 151 -21.41 -10.92 -4.97
C LYS A 151 -21.33 -11.36 -3.51
N ARG A 152 -20.43 -10.80 -2.73
CA ARG A 152 -20.31 -11.06 -1.29
C ARG A 152 -21.56 -10.63 -0.55
N LEU A 153 -22.12 -9.47 -0.91
CA LEU A 153 -23.35 -8.96 -0.33
C LEU A 153 -24.55 -9.87 -0.68
N GLY A 154 -24.63 -10.36 -1.92
CA GLY A 154 -25.63 -11.34 -2.34
C GLY A 154 -25.58 -12.62 -1.50
N LEU A 155 -24.40 -13.20 -1.35
CA LEU A 155 -24.20 -14.41 -0.51
C LEU A 155 -24.59 -14.15 0.95
N LEU A 156 -24.28 -12.97 1.49
CA LEU A 156 -24.69 -12.59 2.84
C LEU A 156 -26.21 -12.44 2.96
N ALA A 157 -26.85 -11.84 1.96
CA ALA A 157 -28.29 -11.68 1.90
C ALA A 157 -29.02 -13.04 1.83
N ASP A 158 -28.47 -13.98 1.08
CA ASP A 158 -29.00 -15.37 0.98
C ASP A 158 -28.83 -16.13 2.31
N ALA A 159 -27.68 -15.97 2.96
CA ALA A 159 -27.41 -16.62 4.25
C ALA A 159 -28.24 -16.04 5.41
N ALA A 160 -28.64 -14.77 5.32
CA ALA A 160 -29.42 -14.08 6.34
C ALA A 160 -30.59 -13.29 5.72
N PRO A 161 -31.65 -13.96 5.22
CA PRO A 161 -32.70 -13.33 4.39
C PRO A 161 -33.47 -12.21 5.11
N THR A 162 -33.62 -12.29 6.42
CA THR A 162 -34.39 -11.35 7.23
C THR A 162 -33.52 -10.35 8.02
N ALA A 163 -32.20 -10.55 8.02
CA ALA A 163 -31.30 -9.70 8.81
C ALA A 163 -31.10 -8.33 8.17
N LEU A 164 -30.97 -7.30 9.00
CA LEU A 164 -30.46 -5.98 8.58
C LEU A 164 -28.97 -6.12 8.19
N LEU A 165 -28.60 -5.61 7.03
CA LEU A 165 -27.23 -5.63 6.56
C LEU A 165 -26.53 -4.34 7.00
N GLY A 166 -25.36 -4.46 7.60
CA GLY A 166 -24.55 -3.33 8.04
C GLY A 166 -23.16 -3.32 7.36
N LEU A 167 -22.72 -2.15 6.92
CA LEU A 167 -21.38 -1.91 6.40
C LEU A 167 -20.62 -0.98 7.35
N LEU A 168 -19.56 -1.48 7.96
CA LEU A 168 -18.70 -0.69 8.81
C LEU A 168 -17.54 -0.08 7.98
N ILE A 169 -17.44 1.23 7.94
CA ILE A 169 -16.39 1.95 7.22
C ILE A 169 -15.48 2.78 8.15
N ASN A 170 -14.23 2.97 7.73
CA ASN A 170 -13.30 3.85 8.43
C ASN A 170 -13.42 5.28 7.88
N ARG A 171 -13.92 6.23 8.69
CA ARG A 171 -14.06 7.64 8.31
C ARG A 171 -12.77 8.31 7.82
N LYS A 172 -11.61 7.84 8.28
CA LYS A 172 -10.30 8.42 7.92
C LYS A 172 -9.77 7.87 6.61
N ASN A 173 -10.34 6.77 6.09
CA ASN A 173 -9.95 6.23 4.79
C ASN A 173 -10.68 7.00 3.68
N PRO A 174 -9.98 7.71 2.79
CA PRO A 174 -10.59 8.48 1.71
C PRO A 174 -11.37 7.62 0.70
N ASN A 175 -11.07 6.33 0.59
CA ASN A 175 -11.77 5.41 -0.30
C ASN A 175 -13.07 4.83 0.32
N SER A 176 -13.26 4.97 1.63
CA SER A 176 -14.41 4.34 2.31
C SER A 176 -15.78 4.86 1.86
N TYR A 177 -15.88 6.12 1.48
CA TYR A 177 -17.14 6.69 1.06
C TYR A 177 -17.57 6.26 -0.35
N PRO A 178 -16.72 6.32 -1.38
CA PRO A 178 -17.01 5.71 -2.69
C PRO A 178 -17.35 4.22 -2.59
N ASP A 179 -16.61 3.46 -1.79
CA ASP A 179 -16.88 2.03 -1.57
C ASP A 179 -18.26 1.81 -0.91
N ALA A 180 -18.67 2.69 0.01
CA ALA A 180 -19.98 2.61 0.66
C ALA A 180 -21.13 2.96 -0.30
N GLU A 181 -20.94 3.91 -1.20
CA GLU A 181 -21.93 4.25 -2.24
C GLU A 181 -22.15 3.07 -3.18
N ASP A 182 -21.05 2.45 -3.68
CA ASP A 182 -21.12 1.25 -4.51
C ASP A 182 -21.81 0.09 -3.78
N ALA A 183 -21.55 -0.06 -2.49
CA ALA A 183 -22.19 -1.05 -1.63
C ALA A 183 -23.70 -0.84 -1.46
N GLN A 184 -24.12 0.40 -1.26
CA GLN A 184 -25.54 0.76 -1.16
C GLN A 184 -26.28 0.53 -2.48
N LEU A 185 -25.66 0.84 -3.61
CA LEU A 185 -26.21 0.56 -4.94
C LEU A 185 -26.39 -0.96 -5.15
N ALA A 186 -25.40 -1.75 -4.74
CA ALA A 186 -25.48 -3.22 -4.81
C ALA A 186 -26.61 -3.78 -3.91
N ALA A 187 -26.74 -3.28 -2.68
CA ALA A 187 -27.81 -3.68 -1.77
C ALA A 187 -29.20 -3.36 -2.33
N LYS A 188 -29.36 -2.15 -2.89
CA LYS A 188 -30.60 -1.73 -3.54
C LYS A 188 -30.95 -2.63 -4.73
N ALA A 189 -29.98 -3.04 -5.53
CA ALA A 189 -30.19 -3.96 -6.65
C ALA A 189 -30.67 -5.35 -6.18
N LEU A 190 -30.30 -5.75 -4.96
CA LEU A 190 -30.77 -6.99 -4.30
C LEU A 190 -32.10 -6.83 -3.54
N GLY A 191 -32.72 -5.64 -3.58
CA GLY A 191 -33.92 -5.34 -2.82
C GLY A 191 -33.69 -5.30 -1.30
N ARG A 192 -32.44 -5.07 -0.85
CA ARG A 192 -32.06 -5.07 0.56
C ARG A 192 -31.68 -3.65 1.02
N GLN A 193 -31.91 -3.40 2.31
CA GLN A 193 -31.41 -2.21 2.97
C GLN A 193 -30.01 -2.47 3.53
N LEU A 194 -29.10 -1.51 3.34
CA LEU A 194 -27.74 -1.53 3.87
C LEU A 194 -27.54 -0.29 4.73
N GLU A 195 -27.27 -0.51 6.00
CA GLU A 195 -26.91 0.56 6.92
C GLU A 195 -25.39 0.78 6.92
N VAL A 196 -24.97 2.04 6.74
CA VAL A 196 -23.54 2.39 6.74
C VAL A 196 -23.16 2.95 8.10
N LEU A 197 -22.33 2.19 8.80
CA LEU A 197 -21.79 2.53 10.11
C LEU A 197 -20.38 3.08 9.95
N THR A 198 -20.06 4.17 10.63
CA THR A 198 -18.73 4.78 10.55
C THR A 198 -17.98 4.64 11.87
N ALA A 199 -16.73 4.17 11.81
CA ALA A 199 -15.86 4.10 12.97
C ALA A 199 -14.43 4.49 12.60
N THR A 200 -13.64 4.88 13.62
CA THR A 200 -12.18 4.93 13.50
C THR A 200 -11.61 3.60 13.96
N THR A 201 -10.34 3.31 13.66
CA THR A 201 -9.66 2.08 14.08
C THR A 201 -9.73 1.87 15.60
N GLU A 202 -9.71 2.94 16.36
CA GLU A 202 -9.78 2.93 17.83
C GLU A 202 -11.20 2.64 18.33
N THR A 203 -12.20 3.25 17.71
CA THR A 203 -13.62 3.02 18.01
C THR A 203 -14.04 1.60 17.62
N SER A 204 -13.55 1.07 16.50
CA SER A 204 -13.86 -0.30 16.06
C SER A 204 -13.39 -1.35 17.06
N ARG A 205 -12.22 -1.18 17.68
CA ARG A 205 -11.74 -2.09 18.73
C ARG A 205 -12.64 -2.08 19.98
N ARG A 206 -13.16 -0.92 20.36
CA ARG A 206 -14.07 -0.79 21.51
C ARG A 206 -15.47 -1.34 21.23
N CYS A 207 -16.00 -1.13 20.03
CA CYS A 207 -17.35 -1.54 19.67
C CYS A 207 -17.46 -3.05 19.36
N LEU A 208 -16.42 -3.69 18.84
CA LEU A 208 -16.46 -5.10 18.42
C LEU A 208 -16.08 -6.10 19.51
N LEU A 209 -15.30 -5.70 20.52
CA LEU A 209 -14.88 -6.59 21.61
C LEU A 209 -16.01 -7.11 22.51
N PRO A 210 -17.11 -6.37 22.78
CA PRO A 210 -18.22 -6.89 23.57
C PRO A 210 -19.16 -7.83 22.83
N SER A 211 -19.17 -7.81 21.48
CA SER A 211 -20.18 -8.54 20.67
C SER A 211 -19.88 -10.03 20.51
N VAL A 212 -18.74 -10.52 20.99
CA VAL A 212 -18.38 -11.96 20.93
C VAL A 212 -19.25 -12.82 21.85
N ASN A 213 -20.00 -12.22 22.79
CA ASN A 213 -20.85 -12.91 23.76
C ASN A 213 -22.35 -12.90 23.41
N GLY A 214 -22.72 -12.86 22.11
CA GLY A 214 -24.10 -13.16 21.68
C GLY A 214 -25.09 -12.00 21.67
N THR A 215 -24.65 -10.76 21.90
CA THR A 215 -25.49 -9.57 21.78
C THR A 215 -25.38 -9.01 20.35
N SER A 216 -26.52 -8.68 19.71
CA SER A 216 -26.50 -8.09 18.36
C SER A 216 -25.72 -6.78 18.35
N VAL A 217 -25.04 -6.46 17.24
CA VAL A 217 -24.28 -5.21 17.07
C VAL A 217 -25.16 -3.99 17.35
N HIS A 218 -26.44 -4.05 17.06
CA HIS A 218 -27.42 -3.01 17.30
C HIS A 218 -27.64 -2.72 18.79
N SER A 219 -27.83 -3.74 19.63
CA SER A 219 -28.02 -3.56 21.06
C SER A 219 -26.74 -3.11 21.79
N ALA A 220 -25.56 -3.44 21.25
CA ALA A 220 -24.28 -2.94 21.77
C ALA A 220 -24.11 -1.45 21.47
N LEU A 221 -24.58 -0.96 20.31
CA LEU A 221 -24.54 0.45 19.93
C LEU A 221 -25.53 1.31 20.72
N GLU A 222 -26.75 0.80 21.00
CA GLU A 222 -27.74 1.50 21.84
C GLU A 222 -27.30 1.61 23.30
N SER A 223 -26.68 0.59 23.86
CA SER A 223 -26.18 0.60 25.25
C SER A 223 -25.03 1.58 25.46
N MET A 224 -24.29 1.92 24.42
CA MET A 224 -23.17 2.90 24.48
C MET A 224 -23.62 4.36 24.30
N GLY A 225 -24.82 4.61 23.79
CA GLY A 225 -25.38 5.96 23.58
C GLY A 225 -25.76 6.70 24.86
N SER A 226 -25.80 6.02 26.02
CA SER A 226 -26.27 6.63 27.27
C SER A 226 -25.21 7.12 28.24
N SER A 227 -23.90 6.90 27.99
CA SER A 227 -22.86 7.28 28.95
C SER A 227 -21.51 7.77 28.41
N ALA A 228 -21.36 8.08 27.15
CA ALA A 228 -20.07 8.50 26.60
C ALA A 228 -20.18 9.80 25.79
N SER A 229 -19.87 10.91 26.42
CA SER A 229 -19.81 12.25 25.82
C SER A 229 -18.70 12.46 24.80
N ASP A 230 -17.93 11.43 24.41
CA ASP A 230 -16.78 11.57 23.47
C ASP A 230 -16.57 10.43 22.47
N ALA A 231 -17.46 9.47 22.36
CA ALA A 231 -17.33 8.41 21.33
C ALA A 231 -18.57 8.42 20.43
N THR A 232 -18.62 9.35 19.47
CA THR A 232 -19.66 9.37 18.46
C THR A 232 -19.51 8.20 17.49
N CYS A 233 -20.14 7.06 17.81
CA CYS A 233 -20.64 6.13 16.81
C CYS A 233 -21.91 6.77 16.23
N SER A 234 -21.77 7.53 15.15
CA SER A 234 -22.92 8.25 14.54
C SER A 234 -23.62 7.31 13.57
N LEU A 235 -24.84 6.95 13.91
CA LEU A 235 -25.84 6.43 12.99
C LEU A 235 -26.30 7.58 12.08
N ARG A 236 -26.11 7.47 10.79
CA ARG A 236 -26.80 8.24 9.76
C ARG A 236 -27.26 7.33 8.66
#